data_15be45b11805d5b49bf2d54f34ce26cc
#
_entry.id   15be45b11805d5b49bf2d54f34ce26cc
#
_cell.length_a   1.000
_cell.length_b   1.000
_cell.length_c   1.000
_cell.angle_alpha   90.00
_cell.angle_beta   90.00
_cell.angle_gamma   90.00
#
_symmetry.space_group_name_H-M   'P 1'
#
loop_
_entity.id
_entity.type
_entity.pdbx_description
1 polymer ?
#
loop_
_entity_poly.entity_id
_entity_poly.type
_entity_poly.pdbx_seq_one_letter_code
_entity_poly.pdbx_strand_id
1 'polypeptide(L)'
;MVAGEKIPSLLPLIVDQTAIGDIQVITGSYPVEGRSVPLAMATFEYGELKRSQNAVEEDFLTKLSESIPKKTQVVWIMDRGYGRAALLVFCRKQKWLYIIRGRSNVKLQYQEQGKLKRMSLGRLKHRQGVARRYWNVLYHGIIKEKVDVIVYRERGFKEPWFLLVPPDTEDLLPTELVVSWYRARMRIEVSFRDFKSWLGVRGLRLKVRRTQRLGRLLAALAIGYILLLALGGSRLGKQLRRELEILRKRARHGTRRTLSVLSIALMAVTDSFLLNRTNLMSVLADCLMRMRQGQVFMSPLSG
;
A
#
# COMPACT_ATOMS: atom_id res chain seq x y z
N MET A 1 -27.74 -9.63 26.99
CA MET A 1 -27.18 -8.49 26.23
C MET A 1 -25.66 -8.63 26.33
N VAL A 2 -25.01 -9.16 25.29
CA VAL A 2 -23.54 -9.26 25.21
C VAL A 2 -23.06 -7.84 24.90
N ALA A 3 -22.22 -7.30 25.79
CA ALA A 3 -21.60 -5.99 25.61
C ALA A 3 -20.89 -5.98 24.25
N GLY A 4 -21.25 -5.01 23.40
CA GLY A 4 -20.73 -4.92 22.05
C GLY A 4 -19.20 -4.80 22.08
N GLU A 5 -18.50 -5.86 21.69
CA GLU A 5 -17.09 -5.79 21.38
C GLU A 5 -16.91 -4.72 20.29
N LYS A 6 -16.20 -3.64 20.65
CA LYS A 6 -15.86 -2.60 19.67
C LYS A 6 -15.07 -3.27 18.55
N ILE A 7 -15.62 -3.25 17.32
CA ILE A 7 -14.94 -3.69 16.12
C ILE A 7 -13.55 -3.02 16.11
N PRO A 8 -12.45 -3.78 16.07
CA PRO A 8 -11.12 -3.21 16.06
C PRO A 8 -10.95 -2.29 14.86
N SER A 9 -10.28 -1.15 15.04
CA SER A 9 -10.00 -0.26 13.92
C SER A 9 -9.07 -0.97 12.94
N LEU A 10 -9.53 -1.22 11.71
CA LEU A 10 -8.72 -1.84 10.67
C LEU A 10 -7.74 -0.81 10.07
N LEU A 11 -6.48 -1.20 9.96
CA LEU A 11 -5.42 -0.38 9.37
C LEU A 11 -4.89 -1.03 8.09
N PRO A 12 -5.27 -0.55 6.90
CA PRO A 12 -4.72 -1.07 5.66
C PRO A 12 -3.25 -0.64 5.50
N LEU A 13 -2.33 -1.58 5.37
CA LEU A 13 -0.92 -1.33 5.09
C LEU A 13 -0.52 -1.99 3.78
N ILE A 14 -0.04 -1.18 2.84
CA ILE A 14 0.50 -1.65 1.59
C ILE A 14 1.96 -2.02 1.81
N VAL A 15 2.33 -3.24 1.43
CA VAL A 15 3.72 -3.70 1.44
C VAL A 15 4.15 -4.01 0.02
N ASP A 16 5.25 -3.39 -0.39
CA ASP A 16 5.82 -3.60 -1.72
C ASP A 16 7.33 -3.42 -1.68
N GLN A 17 8.02 -3.91 -2.71
CA GLN A 17 9.46 -3.86 -2.83
C GLN A 17 9.88 -3.11 -4.08
N THR A 18 10.96 -2.36 -3.97
CA THR A 18 11.58 -1.66 -5.11
C THR A 18 13.10 -1.72 -5.01
N ALA A 19 13.79 -1.61 -6.15
CA ALA A 19 15.24 -1.54 -6.19
C ALA A 19 15.74 -0.09 -6.34
N ILE A 20 16.84 0.22 -5.67
CA ILE A 20 17.63 1.46 -5.83
C ILE A 20 19.08 1.01 -6.09
N GLY A 21 19.50 0.99 -7.37
CA GLY A 21 20.71 0.29 -7.78
C GLY A 21 20.58 -1.21 -7.45
N ASP A 22 21.57 -1.77 -6.78
CA ASP A 22 21.62 -3.18 -6.36
C ASP A 22 20.90 -3.44 -5.03
N ILE A 23 20.53 -2.37 -4.32
CA ILE A 23 19.89 -2.46 -3.01
C ILE A 23 18.38 -2.58 -3.16
N GLN A 24 17.81 -3.59 -2.52
CA GLN A 24 16.37 -3.79 -2.41
C GLN A 24 15.82 -3.01 -1.23
N VAL A 25 14.64 -2.44 -1.40
CA VAL A 25 13.94 -1.66 -0.37
C VAL A 25 12.52 -2.23 -0.22
N ILE A 26 12.24 -2.88 0.90
CA ILE A 26 10.87 -3.23 1.29
C ILE A 26 10.28 -2.03 2.02
N THR A 27 9.07 -1.65 1.66
CA THR A 27 8.36 -0.52 2.27
C THR A 27 6.99 -0.95 2.74
N GLY A 28 6.67 -0.67 4.00
CA GLY A 28 5.31 -0.71 4.54
C GLY A 28 4.75 0.71 4.60
N SER A 29 3.60 0.94 3.97
CA SER A 29 3.03 2.28 3.83
C SER A 29 1.53 2.32 4.01
N TYR A 30 1.04 3.44 4.52
CA TYR A 30 -0.39 3.74 4.66
C TYR A 30 -0.91 4.46 3.41
N PRO A 31 -2.01 3.99 2.77
CA PRO A 31 -2.57 4.65 1.60
C PRO A 31 -3.27 5.96 1.99
N VAL A 32 -2.91 7.03 1.30
CA VAL A 32 -3.55 8.36 1.39
C VAL A 32 -4.08 8.77 0.02
N GLU A 33 -4.73 9.91 -0.10
CA GLU A 33 -5.26 10.39 -1.39
C GLU A 33 -4.15 10.46 -2.47
N GLY A 34 -4.24 9.59 -3.47
CA GLY A 34 -3.33 9.54 -4.62
C GLY A 34 -1.88 9.10 -4.34
N ARG A 35 -1.53 8.81 -3.09
CA ARG A 35 -0.18 8.45 -2.63
C ARG A 35 -0.22 7.40 -1.52
N SER A 36 0.95 6.99 -1.04
CA SER A 36 1.10 6.26 0.22
C SER A 36 2.17 6.90 1.09
N VAL A 37 1.96 6.86 2.39
CA VAL A 37 2.88 7.38 3.40
C VAL A 37 3.72 6.22 3.90
N PRO A 38 5.06 6.23 3.72
CA PRO A 38 5.91 5.19 4.25
C PRO A 38 5.96 5.25 5.77
N LEU A 39 5.68 4.12 6.43
CA LEU A 39 5.75 3.96 7.88
C LEU A 39 7.02 3.22 8.29
N ALA A 40 7.47 2.27 7.47
CA ALA A 40 8.69 1.52 7.69
C ALA A 40 9.36 1.19 6.35
N MET A 41 10.69 1.10 6.38
CA MET A 41 11.51 0.67 5.26
C MET A 41 12.62 -0.25 5.75
N ALA A 42 12.92 -1.30 5.00
CA ALA A 42 14.08 -2.16 5.21
C ALA A 42 14.89 -2.27 3.92
N THR A 43 16.21 -2.22 4.04
CA THR A 43 17.13 -2.30 2.90
C THR A 43 18.00 -3.54 3.01
N PHE A 44 18.20 -4.25 1.88
CA PHE A 44 19.07 -5.42 1.80
C PHE A 44 19.63 -5.59 0.38
N GLU A 45 20.70 -6.35 0.26
CA GLU A 45 21.26 -6.80 -1.01
C GLU A 45 21.15 -8.33 -1.12
N TYR A 46 20.79 -8.85 -2.28
CA TYR A 46 20.63 -10.30 -2.45
C TYR A 46 21.94 -11.07 -2.19
N GLY A 47 23.08 -10.53 -2.62
CA GLY A 47 24.40 -11.16 -2.42
C GLY A 47 24.89 -11.21 -0.97
N GLU A 48 24.32 -10.37 -0.10
CA GLU A 48 24.71 -10.28 1.32
C GLU A 48 23.71 -10.99 2.26
N LEU A 49 22.65 -11.59 1.70
CA LEU A 49 21.65 -12.26 2.53
C LEU A 49 22.18 -13.56 3.15
N LYS A 50 22.25 -13.59 4.48
CA LYS A 50 22.56 -14.81 5.26
C LYS A 50 21.39 -15.77 5.35
N ARG A 51 20.18 -15.37 4.93
CA ARG A 51 18.92 -16.10 4.96
C ARG A 51 18.07 -15.77 3.73
N SER A 52 17.02 -16.53 3.46
CA SER A 52 16.17 -16.34 2.31
C SER A 52 15.46 -14.96 2.32
N GLN A 53 15.16 -14.42 1.13
CA GLN A 53 14.33 -13.23 0.99
C GLN A 53 13.00 -13.37 1.75
N ASN A 54 12.38 -14.54 1.73
CA ASN A 54 11.14 -14.79 2.45
C ASN A 54 11.28 -14.51 3.96
N ALA A 55 12.39 -14.95 4.57
CA ALA A 55 12.67 -14.70 5.98
C ALA A 55 12.89 -13.20 6.29
N VAL A 56 13.46 -12.43 5.35
CA VAL A 56 13.60 -10.98 5.49
C VAL A 56 12.24 -10.29 5.43
N GLU A 57 11.38 -10.73 4.51
CA GLU A 57 10.02 -10.20 4.38
C GLU A 57 9.17 -10.51 5.63
N GLU A 58 9.22 -11.75 6.14
CA GLU A 58 8.51 -12.16 7.37
C GLU A 58 8.98 -11.38 8.60
N ASP A 59 10.29 -11.17 8.74
CA ASP A 59 10.88 -10.31 9.78
C ASP A 59 10.41 -8.86 9.69
N PHE A 60 10.39 -8.31 8.48
CA PHE A 60 9.92 -6.94 8.24
C PHE A 60 8.46 -6.78 8.66
N LEU A 61 7.61 -7.71 8.23
CA LEU A 61 6.17 -7.70 8.58
C LEU A 61 5.98 -7.82 10.10
N THR A 62 6.73 -8.71 10.76
CA THR A 62 6.68 -8.90 12.21
C THR A 62 7.05 -7.63 12.96
N LYS A 63 8.21 -7.04 12.65
CA LYS A 63 8.67 -5.80 13.31
C LYS A 63 7.74 -4.62 13.08
N LEU A 64 7.18 -4.51 11.87
CA LEU A 64 6.20 -3.46 11.59
C LEU A 64 4.90 -3.71 12.38
N SER A 65 4.43 -4.95 12.45
CA SER A 65 3.25 -5.31 13.25
C SER A 65 3.43 -4.98 14.74
N GLU A 66 4.61 -5.28 15.30
CA GLU A 66 4.95 -4.99 16.70
C GLU A 66 4.97 -3.48 17.01
N SER A 67 5.25 -2.65 15.97
CA SER A 67 5.27 -1.18 16.11
C SER A 67 3.87 -0.56 16.09
N ILE A 68 2.82 -1.31 15.74
CA ILE A 68 1.44 -0.83 15.66
C ILE A 68 0.74 -1.05 17.02
N PRO A 69 -0.09 -0.09 17.48
CA PRO A 69 -0.82 -0.25 18.73
C PRO A 69 -1.71 -1.51 18.72
N LYS A 70 -1.68 -2.31 19.80
CA LYS A 70 -2.37 -3.61 19.93
C LYS A 70 -3.89 -3.56 19.66
N LYS A 71 -4.54 -2.41 19.87
CA LYS A 71 -5.96 -2.20 19.60
C LYS A 71 -6.29 -2.00 18.11
N THR A 72 -5.29 -1.95 17.24
CA THR A 72 -5.42 -1.74 15.81
C THR A 72 -5.09 -3.04 15.09
N GLN A 73 -6.00 -3.51 14.25
CA GLN A 73 -5.79 -4.71 13.45
C GLN A 73 -5.28 -4.34 12.06
N VAL A 74 -4.06 -4.77 11.75
CA VAL A 74 -3.44 -4.51 10.44
C VAL A 74 -4.04 -5.42 9.38
N VAL A 75 -4.32 -4.86 8.21
CA VAL A 75 -4.64 -5.61 7.00
C VAL A 75 -3.52 -5.41 5.98
N TRP A 76 -2.76 -6.47 5.73
CA TRP A 76 -1.61 -6.45 4.84
C TRP A 76 -2.05 -6.51 3.38
N ILE A 77 -1.74 -5.48 2.58
CA ILE A 77 -2.09 -5.41 1.16
C ILE A 77 -0.83 -5.61 0.34
N MET A 78 -0.75 -6.72 -0.39
CA MET A 78 0.47 -7.12 -1.09
C MET A 78 0.19 -7.56 -2.53
N ASP A 79 1.19 -7.42 -3.39
CA ASP A 79 1.11 -7.80 -4.80
C ASP A 79 1.26 -9.32 -5.02
N ARG A 80 1.25 -9.75 -6.29
CA ARG A 80 1.39 -11.17 -6.68
C ARG A 80 2.76 -11.78 -6.36
N GLY A 81 3.79 -10.97 -6.09
CA GLY A 81 5.10 -11.44 -5.63
C GLY A 81 5.01 -12.12 -4.29
N TYR A 82 4.12 -11.64 -3.44
CA TYR A 82 3.83 -12.18 -2.11
C TYR A 82 2.81 -13.33 -2.12
N GLY A 83 2.20 -13.66 -3.25
CA GLY A 83 1.17 -14.73 -3.39
C GLY A 83 1.74 -16.16 -3.24
N ARG A 84 2.57 -16.41 -2.23
CA ARG A 84 3.19 -17.69 -1.90
C ARG A 84 2.44 -18.37 -0.78
N ALA A 85 2.16 -19.67 -0.92
CA ALA A 85 1.44 -20.42 0.10
C ALA A 85 2.15 -20.42 1.46
N ALA A 86 3.50 -20.39 1.49
CA ALA A 86 4.27 -20.29 2.72
C ALA A 86 3.98 -18.99 3.49
N LEU A 87 3.86 -17.84 2.81
CA LEU A 87 3.51 -16.57 3.44
C LEU A 87 2.07 -16.58 3.96
N LEU A 88 1.13 -17.21 3.24
CA LEU A 88 -0.26 -17.34 3.72
C LEU A 88 -0.31 -18.17 5.00
N VAL A 89 0.44 -19.29 5.08
CA VAL A 89 0.59 -20.09 6.29
C VAL A 89 1.17 -19.26 7.43
N PHE A 90 2.19 -18.46 7.15
CA PHE A 90 2.79 -17.55 8.12
C PHE A 90 1.76 -16.53 8.64
N CYS A 91 1.03 -15.84 7.75
CA CYS A 91 -0.02 -14.90 8.14
C CYS A 91 -1.11 -15.56 9.00
N ARG A 92 -1.53 -16.78 8.65
CA ARG A 92 -2.50 -17.56 9.45
C ARG A 92 -1.99 -17.85 10.85
N LYS A 93 -0.72 -18.29 10.99
CA LYS A 93 -0.09 -18.52 12.30
C LYS A 93 -0.06 -17.27 13.17
N GLN A 94 0.15 -16.10 12.55
CA GLN A 94 0.14 -14.79 13.22
C GLN A 94 -1.28 -14.25 13.44
N LYS A 95 -2.32 -14.90 12.92
CA LYS A 95 -3.72 -14.44 12.93
C LYS A 95 -3.87 -13.06 12.24
N TRP A 96 -3.09 -12.80 11.22
CA TRP A 96 -3.10 -11.54 10.48
C TRP A 96 -4.17 -11.52 9.38
N LEU A 97 -4.79 -10.36 9.19
CA LEU A 97 -5.61 -10.10 8.02
C LEU A 97 -4.73 -9.70 6.83
N TYR A 98 -5.10 -10.15 5.64
CA TYR A 98 -4.36 -9.83 4.43
C TYR A 98 -5.26 -9.76 3.19
N ILE A 99 -4.78 -9.00 2.18
CA ILE A 99 -5.30 -8.97 0.82
C ILE A 99 -4.09 -9.16 -0.09
N ILE A 100 -3.86 -10.36 -0.57
CA ILE A 100 -2.67 -10.70 -1.37
C ILE A 100 -3.11 -11.15 -2.76
N ARG A 101 -2.52 -10.57 -3.82
CA ARG A 101 -2.81 -11.03 -5.18
C ARG A 101 -2.18 -12.39 -5.44
N GLY A 102 -2.99 -13.39 -5.78
CA GLY A 102 -2.55 -14.71 -6.18
C GLY A 102 -2.03 -14.74 -7.62
N ARG A 103 -1.21 -15.74 -7.93
CA ARG A 103 -0.69 -16.00 -9.29
C ARG A 103 -1.66 -16.91 -10.06
N SER A 104 -2.05 -16.53 -11.26
CA SER A 104 -3.07 -17.22 -12.08
C SER A 104 -2.77 -18.70 -12.36
N ASN A 105 -1.50 -19.09 -12.38
CA ASN A 105 -1.05 -20.46 -12.66
C ASN A 105 -1.08 -21.40 -11.44
N VAL A 106 -1.31 -20.88 -10.22
CA VAL A 106 -1.34 -21.71 -9.01
C VAL A 106 -2.58 -22.63 -9.03
N LYS A 107 -2.36 -23.90 -8.71
CA LYS A 107 -3.44 -24.91 -8.60
C LYS A 107 -4.24 -24.68 -7.33
N LEU A 108 -5.55 -24.87 -7.43
CA LEU A 108 -6.49 -24.77 -6.32
C LEU A 108 -7.52 -25.89 -6.35
N GLN A 109 -8.18 -26.08 -5.21
CA GLN A 109 -9.33 -26.97 -5.06
C GLN A 109 -10.42 -26.20 -4.31
N TYR A 110 -11.67 -26.35 -4.73
CA TYR A 110 -12.83 -25.78 -4.03
C TYR A 110 -14.08 -26.61 -4.31
N GLN A 111 -15.06 -26.47 -3.44
CA GLN A 111 -16.36 -27.11 -3.64
C GLN A 111 -17.33 -26.14 -4.34
N GLU A 112 -18.01 -26.62 -5.37
CA GLU A 112 -19.09 -25.91 -6.04
C GLU A 112 -20.25 -26.88 -6.26
N GLN A 113 -21.40 -26.59 -5.68
CA GLN A 113 -22.60 -27.46 -5.73
C GLN A 113 -22.31 -28.92 -5.29
N GLY A 114 -21.57 -29.08 -4.18
CA GLY A 114 -21.21 -30.39 -3.64
C GLY A 114 -20.11 -31.14 -4.41
N LYS A 115 -19.63 -30.63 -5.55
CA LYS A 115 -18.58 -31.25 -6.36
C LYS A 115 -17.22 -30.60 -6.12
N LEU A 116 -16.21 -31.42 -5.87
CA LEU A 116 -14.82 -30.95 -5.75
C LEU A 116 -14.27 -30.60 -7.14
N LYS A 117 -13.92 -29.31 -7.32
CA LYS A 117 -13.26 -28.81 -8.53
C LYS A 117 -11.77 -28.59 -8.28
N ARG A 118 -10.95 -28.98 -9.26
CA ARG A 118 -9.49 -28.77 -9.26
C ARG A 118 -9.12 -28.02 -10.54
N MET A 119 -8.49 -26.85 -10.39
CA MET A 119 -8.09 -26.03 -11.55
C MET A 119 -6.99 -25.06 -11.18
N SER A 120 -6.47 -24.31 -12.14
CA SER A 120 -5.62 -23.15 -11.85
C SER A 120 -6.47 -21.94 -11.48
N LEU A 121 -5.93 -21.07 -10.62
CA LEU A 121 -6.58 -19.84 -10.14
C LEU A 121 -7.13 -18.98 -11.30
N GLY A 122 -6.38 -18.89 -12.42
CA GLY A 122 -6.77 -18.13 -13.60
C GLY A 122 -8.01 -18.65 -14.33
N ARG A 123 -8.49 -19.86 -14.02
CA ARG A 123 -9.70 -20.45 -14.60
C ARG A 123 -10.98 -20.18 -13.80
N LEU A 124 -10.88 -19.47 -12.66
CA LEU A 124 -12.06 -19.07 -11.90
C LEU A 124 -12.96 -18.16 -12.73
N LYS A 125 -14.25 -18.45 -12.73
CA LYS A 125 -15.24 -17.69 -13.49
C LYS A 125 -15.35 -16.26 -12.93
N HIS A 126 -15.35 -15.26 -13.82
CA HIS A 126 -15.50 -13.86 -13.46
C HIS A 126 -16.20 -13.07 -14.57
N ARG A 127 -16.80 -11.96 -14.19
CA ARG A 127 -17.38 -10.98 -15.11
C ARG A 127 -16.69 -9.64 -14.92
N GLN A 128 -16.46 -8.90 -16.00
CA GLN A 128 -15.84 -7.56 -15.93
C GLN A 128 -16.72 -6.60 -15.13
N GLY A 129 -16.10 -5.86 -14.23
CA GLY A 129 -16.77 -4.88 -13.36
C GLY A 129 -17.57 -5.48 -12.22
N VAL A 130 -17.59 -6.82 -12.06
CA VAL A 130 -18.30 -7.52 -10.98
C VAL A 130 -17.29 -8.31 -10.15
N ALA A 131 -17.26 -8.07 -8.85
CA ALA A 131 -16.46 -8.87 -7.94
C ALA A 131 -17.21 -10.17 -7.59
N ARG A 132 -16.47 -11.27 -7.54
CA ARG A 132 -17.01 -12.59 -7.14
C ARG A 132 -16.11 -13.20 -6.09
N ARG A 133 -16.67 -13.59 -4.93
CA ARG A 133 -15.97 -14.30 -3.86
C ARG A 133 -16.19 -15.81 -4.00
N TYR A 134 -15.13 -16.56 -3.80
CA TYR A 134 -15.10 -18.02 -3.68
C TYR A 134 -14.62 -18.36 -2.29
N TRP A 135 -15.43 -19.03 -1.53
CA TRP A 135 -15.17 -19.34 -0.12
C TRP A 135 -14.40 -20.66 0.03
N ASN A 136 -13.57 -20.73 1.07
CA ASN A 136 -12.92 -21.97 1.52
C ASN A 136 -12.14 -22.67 0.41
N VAL A 137 -11.42 -21.92 -0.39
CA VAL A 137 -10.56 -22.44 -1.46
C VAL A 137 -9.26 -22.96 -0.87
N LEU A 138 -8.87 -24.18 -1.23
CA LEU A 138 -7.55 -24.73 -0.91
C LEU A 138 -6.55 -24.27 -1.96
N TYR A 139 -5.76 -23.28 -1.60
CA TYR A 139 -4.77 -22.63 -2.46
C TYR A 139 -3.44 -23.38 -2.42
N HIS A 140 -2.82 -23.59 -3.57
CA HIS A 140 -1.60 -24.35 -3.81
C HIS A 140 -1.78 -25.88 -3.76
N GLY A 141 -1.25 -26.58 -4.80
CA GLY A 141 -1.49 -28.01 -5.01
C GLY A 141 -0.99 -28.92 -3.90
N ILE A 142 0.12 -28.55 -3.23
CA ILE A 142 0.77 -29.33 -2.15
C ILE A 142 0.34 -28.81 -0.79
N ILE A 143 0.56 -27.53 -0.50
CA ILE A 143 0.33 -26.93 0.84
C ILE A 143 -1.16 -26.86 1.17
N LYS A 144 -2.02 -26.62 0.16
CA LYS A 144 -3.48 -26.54 0.30
C LYS A 144 -3.95 -25.58 1.41
N GLU A 145 -3.33 -24.38 1.49
CA GLU A 145 -3.72 -23.38 2.46
C GLU A 145 -5.16 -22.91 2.21
N LYS A 146 -5.99 -22.89 3.25
CA LYS A 146 -7.39 -22.47 3.19
C LYS A 146 -7.48 -20.96 3.11
N VAL A 147 -8.11 -20.43 2.06
CA VAL A 147 -8.30 -18.99 1.82
C VAL A 147 -9.66 -18.74 1.18
N ASP A 148 -10.15 -17.51 1.24
CA ASP A 148 -11.16 -17.06 0.28
C ASP A 148 -10.47 -16.37 -0.89
N VAL A 149 -11.09 -16.47 -2.07
CA VAL A 149 -10.58 -15.85 -3.30
C VAL A 149 -11.63 -14.88 -3.84
N ILE A 150 -11.27 -13.61 -3.96
CA ILE A 150 -12.10 -12.62 -4.63
C ILE A 150 -11.53 -12.38 -6.02
N VAL A 151 -12.34 -12.63 -7.05
CA VAL A 151 -11.96 -12.39 -8.45
C VAL A 151 -12.64 -11.12 -8.91
N TYR A 152 -11.84 -10.16 -9.38
CA TYR A 152 -12.33 -8.90 -9.92
C TYR A 152 -11.54 -8.50 -11.15
N ARG A 153 -12.23 -8.13 -12.24
CA ARG A 153 -11.61 -7.55 -13.42
C ARG A 153 -12.10 -6.12 -13.62
N GLU A 154 -11.20 -5.18 -13.38
CA GLU A 154 -11.45 -3.76 -13.57
C GLU A 154 -11.79 -3.45 -15.05
N ARG A 155 -12.69 -2.52 -15.29
CA ARG A 155 -12.99 -2.05 -16.65
C ARG A 155 -11.74 -1.42 -17.26
N GLY A 156 -11.43 -1.78 -18.52
CA GLY A 156 -10.21 -1.32 -19.21
C GLY A 156 -8.95 -2.13 -18.94
N PHE A 157 -8.97 -3.09 -18.00
CA PHE A 157 -7.83 -3.98 -17.73
C PHE A 157 -8.03 -5.37 -18.37
N LYS A 158 -6.93 -5.91 -18.92
CA LYS A 158 -6.96 -7.24 -19.58
C LYS A 158 -7.03 -8.38 -18.55
N GLU A 159 -6.27 -8.26 -17.46
CA GLU A 159 -6.12 -9.32 -16.46
C GLU A 159 -7.02 -9.08 -15.24
N PRO A 160 -7.69 -10.12 -14.72
CA PRO A 160 -8.37 -10.04 -13.44
C PRO A 160 -7.38 -10.03 -12.28
N TRP A 161 -7.82 -9.50 -11.15
CA TRP A 161 -7.19 -9.70 -9.86
C TRP A 161 -7.77 -10.95 -9.22
N PHE A 162 -6.90 -11.76 -8.64
CA PHE A 162 -7.25 -12.90 -7.81
C PHE A 162 -6.78 -12.57 -6.39
N LEU A 163 -7.65 -12.03 -5.56
CA LEU A 163 -7.32 -11.52 -4.24
C LEU A 163 -7.57 -12.61 -3.21
N LEU A 164 -6.48 -13.04 -2.56
CA LEU A 164 -6.50 -14.01 -1.48
C LEU A 164 -6.74 -13.26 -0.17
N VAL A 165 -7.72 -13.70 0.61
CA VAL A 165 -8.02 -13.17 1.94
C VAL A 165 -8.17 -14.33 2.93
N PRO A 166 -8.00 -14.14 4.25
CA PRO A 166 -8.25 -15.20 5.23
C PRO A 166 -9.70 -15.68 5.11
N PRO A 167 -9.96 -16.99 5.33
CA PRO A 167 -11.32 -17.49 5.35
C PRO A 167 -12.07 -16.93 6.57
N ASP A 168 -13.40 -16.99 6.50
CA ASP A 168 -14.29 -16.61 7.61
C ASP A 168 -14.09 -15.16 8.10
N THR A 169 -13.74 -14.24 7.19
CA THR A 169 -13.48 -12.82 7.49
C THR A 169 -14.37 -11.85 6.70
N GLU A 170 -15.50 -12.30 6.16
CA GLU A 170 -16.35 -11.46 5.30
C GLU A 170 -16.95 -10.26 6.04
N ASP A 171 -17.26 -10.39 7.33
CA ASP A 171 -17.75 -9.30 8.17
C ASP A 171 -16.71 -8.19 8.37
N LEU A 172 -15.42 -8.55 8.44
CA LEU A 172 -14.32 -7.60 8.58
C LEU A 172 -13.80 -7.11 7.22
N LEU A 173 -13.80 -7.99 6.22
CA LEU A 173 -13.30 -7.75 4.87
C LEU A 173 -14.38 -8.06 3.82
N PRO A 174 -15.45 -7.25 3.74
CA PRO A 174 -16.44 -7.36 2.68
C PRO A 174 -15.80 -7.30 1.30
N THR A 175 -16.40 -7.97 0.32
CA THR A 175 -15.84 -8.10 -1.04
C THR A 175 -15.51 -6.74 -1.68
N GLU A 176 -16.39 -5.76 -1.54
CA GLU A 176 -16.23 -4.40 -2.08
C GLU A 176 -15.09 -3.66 -1.40
N LEU A 177 -14.95 -3.79 -0.09
CA LEU A 177 -13.87 -3.20 0.68
C LEU A 177 -12.51 -3.76 0.24
N VAL A 178 -12.42 -5.10 0.06
CA VAL A 178 -11.19 -5.76 -0.41
C VAL A 178 -10.77 -5.24 -1.78
N VAL A 179 -11.71 -5.13 -2.73
CA VAL A 179 -11.44 -4.59 -4.07
C VAL A 179 -10.99 -3.13 -4.00
N SER A 180 -11.68 -2.31 -3.21
CA SER A 180 -11.36 -0.89 -3.01
C SER A 180 -9.94 -0.72 -2.42
N TRP A 181 -9.61 -1.47 -1.37
CA TRP A 181 -8.30 -1.40 -0.74
C TRP A 181 -7.18 -1.94 -1.63
N TYR A 182 -7.44 -3.02 -2.36
CA TYR A 182 -6.45 -3.51 -3.32
C TYR A 182 -6.19 -2.51 -4.46
N ARG A 183 -7.21 -1.79 -4.93
CA ARG A 183 -7.04 -0.70 -5.90
C ARG A 183 -6.11 0.39 -5.34
N ALA A 184 -6.19 0.69 -4.04
CA ALA A 184 -5.32 1.65 -3.37
C ALA A 184 -3.83 1.22 -3.34
N ARG A 185 -3.52 -0.08 -3.52
CA ARG A 185 -2.14 -0.59 -3.59
C ARG A 185 -1.29 0.15 -4.61
N MET A 186 -1.85 0.51 -5.76
CA MET A 186 -1.11 1.24 -6.81
C MET A 186 -0.53 2.58 -6.33
N ARG A 187 -0.99 3.11 -5.20
CA ARG A 187 -0.49 4.36 -4.62
C ARG A 187 0.97 4.27 -4.17
N ILE A 188 1.43 3.08 -3.76
CA ILE A 188 2.83 2.87 -3.38
C ILE A 188 3.78 3.02 -4.58
N GLU A 189 3.37 2.57 -5.77
CA GLU A 189 4.16 2.72 -7.00
C GLU A 189 4.34 4.20 -7.37
N VAL A 190 3.30 5.02 -7.14
CA VAL A 190 3.37 6.46 -7.33
C VAL A 190 4.35 7.07 -6.32
N SER A 191 4.31 6.64 -5.06
CA SER A 191 5.25 7.11 -4.03
C SER A 191 6.70 6.68 -4.33
N PHE A 192 6.93 5.45 -4.81
CA PHE A 192 8.25 5.02 -5.26
C PHE A 192 8.77 5.88 -6.43
N ARG A 193 7.91 6.26 -7.36
CA ARG A 193 8.27 7.19 -8.43
C ARG A 193 8.63 8.57 -7.88
N ASP A 194 7.87 9.07 -6.90
CA ASP A 194 8.15 10.34 -6.24
C ASP A 194 9.55 10.31 -5.58
N PHE A 195 9.88 9.26 -4.82
CA PHE A 195 11.22 9.08 -4.23
C PHE A 195 12.32 9.03 -5.30
N LYS A 196 12.13 8.23 -6.34
CA LYS A 196 13.14 8.01 -7.38
C LYS A 196 13.36 9.24 -8.26
N SER A 197 12.29 9.97 -8.60
CA SER A 197 12.34 11.04 -9.59
C SER A 197 12.34 12.43 -8.95
N TRP A 198 11.38 12.72 -8.06
CA TRP A 198 11.22 14.06 -7.48
C TRP A 198 12.15 14.32 -6.30
N LEU A 199 12.41 13.31 -5.47
CA LEU A 199 13.35 13.41 -4.35
C LEU A 199 14.78 13.00 -4.74
N GLY A 200 15.04 12.74 -6.01
CA GLY A 200 16.38 12.57 -6.56
C GLY A 200 17.10 11.27 -6.16
N VAL A 201 16.41 10.30 -5.53
CA VAL A 201 17.06 9.06 -5.03
C VAL A 201 17.73 8.28 -6.16
N ARG A 202 17.22 8.32 -7.39
CA ARG A 202 17.85 7.66 -8.55
C ARG A 202 19.18 8.27 -8.93
N GLY A 203 19.37 9.58 -8.71
CA GLY A 203 20.61 10.32 -9.02
C GLY A 203 21.66 10.26 -7.92
N LEU A 204 21.34 9.68 -6.76
CA LEU A 204 22.28 9.55 -5.66
C LEU A 204 23.41 8.59 -6.02
N ARG A 205 24.54 9.13 -6.42
CA ARG A 205 25.83 8.41 -6.54
C ARG A 205 26.42 8.23 -5.15
N LEU A 206 25.83 7.33 -4.36
CA LEU A 206 26.38 6.98 -3.06
C LEU A 206 27.73 6.28 -3.28
N LYS A 207 28.83 6.98 -2.96
CA LYS A 207 30.21 6.40 -3.00
C LYS A 207 30.36 5.19 -2.07
N VAL A 208 29.47 5.05 -1.10
CA VAL A 208 29.45 3.99 -0.10
C VAL A 208 28.18 3.17 -0.24
N ARG A 209 28.29 2.02 -0.86
CA ARG A 209 27.23 1.02 -1.08
C ARG A 209 26.90 0.25 0.23
N ARG A 210 26.60 0.93 1.32
CA ARG A 210 26.19 0.27 2.55
C ARG A 210 24.68 0.40 2.72
N THR A 211 23.97 -0.73 2.76
CA THR A 211 22.51 -0.84 2.96
C THR A 211 22.02 0.01 4.12
N GLN A 212 22.73 -0.01 5.27
CA GLN A 212 22.37 0.80 6.45
C GLN A 212 22.41 2.31 6.22
N ARG A 213 23.36 2.82 5.42
CA ARG A 213 23.44 4.26 5.11
C ARG A 213 22.31 4.69 4.20
N LEU A 214 21.99 3.87 3.20
CA LEU A 214 20.82 4.12 2.35
C LEU A 214 19.53 4.07 3.18
N GLY A 215 19.39 3.10 4.08
CA GLY A 215 18.23 3.00 4.98
C GLY A 215 18.02 4.28 5.82
N ARG A 216 19.08 4.84 6.41
CA ARG A 216 19.00 6.11 7.17
C ARG A 216 18.60 7.29 6.28
N LEU A 217 19.18 7.38 5.08
CA LEU A 217 18.81 8.42 4.12
C LEU A 217 17.36 8.31 3.68
N LEU A 218 16.89 7.10 3.39
CA LEU A 218 15.50 6.85 3.03
C LEU A 218 14.54 7.18 4.18
N ALA A 219 14.93 6.92 5.43
CA ALA A 219 14.14 7.31 6.60
C ALA A 219 14.02 8.85 6.72
N ALA A 220 15.12 9.57 6.54
CA ALA A 220 15.09 11.04 6.54
C ALA A 220 14.24 11.60 5.40
N LEU A 221 14.38 11.04 4.18
CA LEU A 221 13.57 11.40 3.02
C LEU A 221 12.08 11.06 3.23
N ALA A 222 11.78 9.95 3.92
CA ALA A 222 10.40 9.58 4.25
C ALA A 222 9.74 10.62 5.16
N ILE A 223 10.46 11.11 6.17
CA ILE A 223 9.98 12.19 7.04
C ILE A 223 9.71 13.45 6.22
N GLY A 224 10.67 13.89 5.39
CA GLY A 224 10.49 15.02 4.50
C GLY A 224 9.31 14.85 3.54
N TYR A 225 9.14 13.65 2.98
CA TYR A 225 8.02 13.32 2.10
C TYR A 225 6.66 13.41 2.81
N ILE A 226 6.58 12.92 4.04
CA ILE A 226 5.38 13.03 4.88
C ILE A 226 5.01 14.50 5.10
N LEU A 227 5.99 15.33 5.46
CA LEU A 227 5.79 16.79 5.67
C LEU A 227 5.33 17.46 4.37
N LEU A 228 5.93 17.13 3.23
CA LEU A 228 5.52 17.66 1.92
C LEU A 228 4.08 17.24 1.57
N LEU A 229 3.69 16.00 1.79
CA LEU A 229 2.32 15.56 1.56
C LEU A 229 1.33 16.29 2.48
N ALA A 230 1.69 16.48 3.75
CA ALA A 230 0.87 17.20 4.71
C ALA A 230 0.72 18.68 4.29
N LEU A 231 1.82 19.34 3.89
CA LEU A 231 1.83 20.72 3.40
C LEU A 231 0.92 20.86 2.15
N GLY A 232 1.14 20.03 1.15
CA GLY A 232 0.36 20.09 -0.10
C GLY A 232 -1.13 19.75 0.07
N GLY A 233 -1.49 18.95 1.09
CA GLY A 233 -2.87 18.64 1.50
C GLY A 233 -3.49 19.67 2.44
N SER A 234 -2.72 20.61 3.00
CA SER A 234 -3.17 21.63 3.94
C SER A 234 -4.11 22.67 3.30
N ARG A 235 -4.66 23.57 4.10
CA ARG A 235 -5.44 24.72 3.61
C ARG A 235 -4.61 25.58 2.66
N LEU A 236 -3.34 25.83 3.02
CA LEU A 236 -2.40 26.55 2.17
C LEU A 236 -2.19 25.83 0.82
N GLY A 237 -1.91 24.52 0.84
CA GLY A 237 -1.74 23.76 -0.39
C GLY A 237 -2.99 23.79 -1.30
N LYS A 238 -4.19 23.76 -0.70
CA LYS A 238 -5.45 23.91 -1.43
C LYS A 238 -5.64 25.33 -2.02
N GLN A 239 -5.18 26.34 -1.31
CA GLN A 239 -5.21 27.73 -1.81
C GLN A 239 -4.23 27.91 -2.98
N LEU A 240 -2.96 27.53 -2.79
CA LEU A 240 -1.94 27.58 -3.85
C LEU A 240 -2.36 26.81 -5.10
N ARG A 241 -3.03 25.67 -4.92
CA ARG A 241 -3.59 24.93 -6.04
C ARG A 241 -4.59 25.75 -6.84
N ARG A 242 -5.50 26.48 -6.20
CA ARG A 242 -6.49 27.32 -6.87
C ARG A 242 -5.84 28.46 -7.65
N GLU A 243 -4.74 29.00 -7.13
CA GLU A 243 -4.01 30.10 -7.76
C GLU A 243 -3.11 29.64 -8.92
N LEU A 244 -2.48 28.48 -8.81
CA LEU A 244 -1.42 28.03 -9.72
C LEU A 244 -1.87 26.97 -10.73
N GLU A 245 -2.97 26.23 -10.45
CA GLU A 245 -3.33 25.08 -11.28
C GLU A 245 -4.15 25.49 -12.52
N ILE A 246 -3.59 25.21 -13.71
CA ILE A 246 -4.32 25.28 -14.97
C ILE A 246 -4.90 23.90 -15.26
N LEU A 247 -6.23 23.79 -15.25
CA LEU A 247 -6.92 22.54 -15.50
C LEU A 247 -6.80 22.09 -16.96
N ARG A 248 -6.66 20.78 -17.17
CA ARG A 248 -6.66 20.20 -18.53
C ARG A 248 -7.99 20.45 -19.23
N LYS A 249 -7.95 20.64 -20.54
CA LYS A 249 -9.16 20.71 -21.39
C LYS A 249 -9.99 19.43 -21.27
N ARG A 250 -9.34 18.24 -21.25
CA ARG A 250 -9.99 16.94 -21.10
C ARG A 250 -9.47 16.22 -19.85
N ALA A 251 -10.34 15.49 -19.15
CA ALA A 251 -9.96 14.67 -18.03
C ALA A 251 -8.99 13.55 -18.45
N ARG A 252 -8.00 13.25 -17.61
CA ARG A 252 -7.10 12.11 -17.74
C ARG A 252 -7.16 11.33 -16.42
N HIS A 253 -7.40 10.02 -16.48
CA HIS A 253 -7.62 9.18 -15.31
C HIS A 253 -8.70 9.74 -14.36
N GLY A 254 -9.82 10.18 -14.92
CA GLY A 254 -10.96 10.70 -14.15
C GLY A 254 -10.78 12.11 -13.56
N THR A 255 -9.65 12.80 -13.83
CA THR A 255 -9.40 14.14 -13.29
C THR A 255 -8.86 15.11 -14.33
N ARG A 256 -9.27 16.38 -14.22
CA ARG A 256 -8.71 17.50 -14.99
C ARG A 256 -7.50 18.15 -14.31
N ARG A 257 -7.16 17.76 -13.09
CA ARG A 257 -6.02 18.31 -12.32
C ARG A 257 -4.69 18.06 -13.04
N THR A 258 -3.81 19.05 -13.02
CA THR A 258 -2.47 19.02 -13.60
C THR A 258 -1.39 18.89 -12.55
N LEU A 259 -1.61 19.46 -11.36
CA LEU A 259 -0.66 19.46 -10.26
C LEU A 259 -1.00 18.40 -9.22
N SER A 260 -0.01 17.65 -8.78
CA SER A 260 -0.14 16.72 -7.67
C SER A 260 -0.02 17.44 -6.32
N VAL A 261 -0.43 16.78 -5.23
CA VAL A 261 -0.22 17.28 -3.86
C VAL A 261 1.27 17.55 -3.61
N LEU A 262 2.15 16.63 -4.04
CA LEU A 262 3.60 16.79 -3.91
C LEU A 262 4.13 17.96 -4.75
N SER A 263 3.65 18.14 -5.99
CA SER A 263 4.08 19.26 -6.83
C SER A 263 3.75 20.61 -6.21
N ILE A 264 2.55 20.76 -5.64
CA ILE A 264 2.16 21.99 -4.93
C ILE A 264 3.08 22.23 -3.72
N ALA A 265 3.36 21.19 -2.94
CA ALA A 265 4.25 21.32 -1.78
C ALA A 265 5.68 21.70 -2.19
N LEU A 266 6.23 21.07 -3.22
CA LEU A 266 7.55 21.41 -3.75
C LEU A 266 7.60 22.86 -4.24
N MET A 267 6.62 23.31 -5.00
CA MET A 267 6.53 24.71 -5.40
C MET A 267 6.51 25.65 -4.20
N ALA A 268 5.72 25.32 -3.15
CA ALA A 268 5.63 26.13 -1.95
C ALA A 268 6.95 26.25 -1.19
N VAL A 269 7.82 25.22 -1.20
CA VAL A 269 9.10 25.24 -0.48
C VAL A 269 10.30 25.68 -1.33
N THR A 270 10.17 25.68 -2.66
CA THR A 270 11.28 26.07 -3.56
C THR A 270 11.12 27.51 -4.11
N ASP A 271 9.91 28.04 -4.13
CA ASP A 271 9.65 29.39 -4.58
C ASP A 271 9.83 30.39 -3.43
N SER A 272 10.87 31.24 -3.53
CA SER A 272 11.18 32.23 -2.51
C SER A 272 10.05 33.26 -2.28
N PHE A 273 9.30 33.58 -3.32
CA PHE A 273 8.15 34.49 -3.24
C PHE A 273 7.01 33.86 -2.41
N LEU A 274 6.71 32.57 -2.65
CA LEU A 274 5.71 31.83 -1.88
C LEU A 274 6.16 31.59 -0.43
N LEU A 275 7.45 31.33 -0.20
CA LEU A 275 8.04 31.17 1.14
C LEU A 275 7.90 32.45 1.99
N ASN A 276 8.16 33.63 1.40
CA ASN A 276 8.05 34.91 2.10
C ASN A 276 6.61 35.28 2.44
N ARG A 277 5.62 34.83 1.66
CA ARG A 277 4.19 35.05 1.92
C ARG A 277 3.61 34.11 2.97
N THR A 278 4.31 33.02 3.26
CA THR A 278 3.81 31.96 4.14
C THR A 278 4.74 31.80 5.35
N ASN A 279 4.18 31.85 6.54
CA ASN A 279 4.90 31.38 7.71
C ASN A 279 4.97 29.84 7.65
N LEU A 280 5.93 29.33 6.85
CA LEU A 280 6.10 27.91 6.59
C LEU A 280 6.24 27.11 7.89
N MET A 281 6.92 27.69 8.90
CA MET A 281 7.11 27.04 10.20
C MET A 281 5.79 26.85 10.94
N SER A 282 4.89 27.83 10.92
CA SER A 282 3.57 27.68 11.54
C SER A 282 2.70 26.66 10.81
N VAL A 283 2.77 26.61 9.47
CA VAL A 283 2.05 25.62 8.66
C VAL A 283 2.57 24.22 8.93
N LEU A 284 3.90 24.03 9.02
CA LEU A 284 4.50 22.75 9.36
C LEU A 284 4.14 22.32 10.78
N ALA A 285 4.14 23.24 11.75
CA ALA A 285 3.70 22.96 13.12
C ALA A 285 2.22 22.55 13.18
N ASP A 286 1.33 23.23 12.45
CA ASP A 286 -0.09 22.84 12.33
C ASP A 286 -0.23 21.44 11.68
N CYS A 287 0.54 21.17 10.61
CA CYS A 287 0.57 19.86 9.99
C CYS A 287 1.01 18.76 10.96
N LEU A 288 2.07 18.98 11.73
CA LEU A 288 2.57 18.02 12.73
C LEU A 288 1.56 17.79 13.86
N MET A 289 0.90 18.85 14.35
CA MET A 289 -0.16 18.72 15.36
C MET A 289 -1.34 17.90 14.84
N ARG A 290 -1.79 18.15 13.61
CA ARG A 290 -2.88 17.36 12.97
C ARG A 290 -2.49 15.92 12.72
N MET A 291 -1.23 15.66 12.35
CA MET A 291 -0.70 14.30 12.23
C MET A 291 -0.76 13.58 13.58
N ARG A 292 -0.35 14.24 14.66
CA ARG A 292 -0.44 13.70 16.03
C ARG A 292 -1.88 13.39 16.44
N GLN A 293 -2.85 14.17 15.98
CA GLN A 293 -4.28 13.98 16.23
C GLN A 293 -4.94 12.99 15.27
N GLY A 294 -4.19 12.40 14.32
CA GLY A 294 -4.73 11.49 13.31
C GLY A 294 -5.59 12.15 12.22
N GLN A 295 -5.67 13.49 12.19
CA GLN A 295 -6.60 14.22 11.33
C GLN A 295 -6.11 14.45 9.89
N VAL A 296 -4.80 14.33 9.63
CA VAL A 296 -4.23 14.67 8.31
C VAL A 296 -4.46 13.57 7.27
N PHE A 297 -4.60 12.33 7.70
CA PHE A 297 -4.72 11.16 6.82
C PHE A 297 -6.08 10.48 6.89
N MET A 298 -7.02 11.00 7.65
CA MET A 298 -8.38 10.49 7.80
C MET A 298 -9.35 11.09 6.77
N SER A 299 -8.96 11.14 5.49
CA SER A 299 -10.00 11.12 4.47
C SER A 299 -10.37 9.65 4.27
N PRO A 300 -11.61 9.24 4.49
CA PRO A 300 -11.99 7.87 4.19
C PRO A 300 -11.65 7.58 2.74
N LEU A 301 -11.22 6.36 2.45
CA LEU A 301 -11.06 5.84 1.09
C LEU A 301 -12.47 5.82 0.44
N SER A 302 -13.03 7.01 0.20
CA SER A 302 -14.23 7.16 -0.61
C SER A 302 -13.87 6.75 -2.02
N GLY A 303 -14.61 5.76 -2.49
CA GLY A 303 -14.45 4.98 -3.68
C GLY A 303 -14.25 5.75 -5.00
#